data_572d5047d5a33c9513aa189313bc60ac
#
_entry.id   572d5047d5a33c9513aa189313bc60ac
#
_cell.length_a   1.000
_cell.length_b   1.000
_cell.length_c   1.000
_cell.angle_alpha   90.00
_cell.angle_beta   90.00
_cell.angle_gamma   90.00
#
_symmetry.space_group_name_H-M   'P 1'
#
loop_
_entity.id
_entity.type
_entity.pdbx_description
1 polymer ?
#
loop_
_entity_poly.entity_id
_entity_poly.type
_entity_poly.pdbx_seq_one_letter_code
_entity_poly.pdbx_strand_id
1 'polypeptide(L)'
;MTIRWNHYRSIIAVGAPLAGLQLAQVALTTVDLAMMGGLGLAAVAAGGLALLLYNQVRTMCVGMVTGVGNMIAAAAGGSETRTRTVELDDQARAEISGLLRAGLGVATLTAALGSSILIALGFALRWFGQEPVVLELIRPILWALAPGLMPMLWLNVLRQFAVGMRRAGSLLRVTLASIAVNAFLNALFVFGWLGIPTLGLAGIGLSTTLVQVWTCATYLRTVRRDPTLGGVLTLKAWRADRNTMRAIVRMGAPISFTYGAEAAITSVATILMGGFGVVALAASNIVNQLAYIVYQVNIGLSQGSSILVSRAVGKDEIHRVADIARRTVTRGAAFMTAVGLLYILFPTLVLTPFLGDHRNNPEVIAAASALLCFAIAQQYCKGSQNLCVGLLRGLGNTKAGMHSTLAGYFVVGIPSMVLFAHGLDLRGPGIWLGLCMGFATTTVLVWRSFRQEIRKTSGDHEMPTGARAGGHAR
;
A
#
# COMPACT_ATOMS: atom_id res chain seq x y z
N MET A 1 16.10 28.22 17.55
CA MET A 1 16.61 26.84 17.32
C MET A 1 15.58 25.74 17.72
N THR A 2 14.71 25.99 18.67
CA THR A 2 13.69 25.05 19.21
C THR A 2 12.55 24.68 18.24
N ILE A 3 12.18 25.58 17.31
CA ILE A 3 11.12 25.32 16.31
C ILE A 3 11.56 24.28 15.25
N ARG A 4 12.85 24.20 14.92
CA ARG A 4 13.40 23.23 13.95
C ARG A 4 13.30 21.78 14.41
N TRP A 5 13.44 21.49 15.71
CA TRP A 5 13.40 20.13 16.28
C TRP A 5 12.00 19.53 16.32
N ASN A 6 10.93 20.32 16.48
CA ASN A 6 9.55 19.83 16.54
C ASN A 6 9.06 19.28 15.21
N HIS A 7 9.51 19.83 14.07
CA HIS A 7 9.14 19.30 12.75
C HIS A 7 9.91 18.03 12.36
N TYR A 8 11.12 17.81 12.89
CA TYR A 8 11.86 16.57 12.70
C TYR A 8 11.16 15.38 13.32
N ARG A 9 10.56 15.54 14.49
CA ARG A 9 9.76 14.51 15.17
C ARG A 9 8.48 14.16 14.43
N SER A 10 7.86 15.08 13.69
CA SER A 10 6.54 14.86 13.11
C SER A 10 6.51 13.86 11.96
N ILE A 11 7.50 13.86 11.03
CA ILE A 11 7.51 12.89 9.91
C ILE A 11 7.80 11.46 10.41
N ILE A 12 8.74 11.31 11.33
CA ILE A 12 9.06 10.01 11.93
C ILE A 12 7.92 9.55 12.85
N ALA A 13 7.34 10.46 13.63
CA ALA A 13 6.23 10.14 14.54
C ALA A 13 4.98 9.63 13.81
N VAL A 14 4.73 10.07 12.59
CA VAL A 14 3.61 9.58 11.76
C VAL A 14 4.07 8.42 10.86
N GLY A 15 5.24 8.51 10.26
CA GLY A 15 5.74 7.52 9.30
C GLY A 15 6.21 6.20 9.93
N ALA A 16 6.87 6.23 11.10
CA ALA A 16 7.39 5.03 11.73
C ALA A 16 6.28 4.06 12.20
N PRO A 17 5.19 4.50 12.86
CA PRO A 17 4.08 3.61 13.15
C PRO A 17 3.43 3.02 11.90
N LEU A 18 3.36 3.79 10.81
CA LEU A 18 2.81 3.31 9.53
C LEU A 18 3.75 2.30 8.86
N ALA A 19 5.06 2.51 8.91
CA ALA A 19 6.04 1.53 8.44
C ALA A 19 5.97 0.25 9.26
N GLY A 20 5.90 0.34 10.58
CA GLY A 20 5.72 -0.81 11.47
C GLY A 20 4.43 -1.58 11.17
N LEU A 21 3.34 -0.88 10.87
CA LEU A 21 2.08 -1.48 10.47
C LEU A 21 2.21 -2.26 9.15
N GLN A 22 2.92 -1.71 8.18
CA GLN A 22 3.16 -2.38 6.90
C GLN A 22 4.02 -3.64 7.07
N LEU A 23 5.05 -3.58 7.91
CA LEU A 23 5.86 -4.76 8.25
C LEU A 23 5.05 -5.84 8.98
N ALA A 24 4.15 -5.46 9.87
CA ALA A 24 3.25 -6.40 10.54
C ALA A 24 2.30 -7.10 9.55
N GLN A 25 1.85 -6.40 8.51
CA GLN A 25 1.06 -7.02 7.44
C GLN A 25 1.87 -8.02 6.60
N VAL A 26 3.17 -7.76 6.37
CA VAL A 26 4.06 -8.74 5.73
C VAL A 26 4.17 -9.99 6.59
N ALA A 27 4.34 -9.84 7.90
CA ALA A 27 4.41 -10.97 8.82
C ALA A 27 3.14 -11.83 8.78
N LEU A 28 1.95 -11.22 8.73
CA LEU A 28 0.67 -11.95 8.56
C LEU A 28 0.68 -12.82 7.31
N THR A 29 1.03 -12.24 6.16
CA THR A 29 1.07 -12.98 4.89
C THR A 29 2.13 -14.09 4.91
N THR A 30 3.25 -13.87 5.58
CA THR A 30 4.29 -14.89 5.74
C THR A 30 3.82 -16.06 6.59
N VAL A 31 3.05 -15.83 7.65
CA VAL A 31 2.42 -16.89 8.46
C VAL A 31 1.46 -17.72 7.61
N ASP A 32 0.59 -17.09 6.83
CA ASP A 32 -0.34 -17.79 5.95
C ASP A 32 0.40 -18.69 4.95
N LEU A 33 1.46 -18.17 4.31
CA LEU A 33 2.26 -18.93 3.34
C LEU A 33 3.00 -20.10 3.99
N ALA A 34 3.57 -19.90 5.19
CA ALA A 34 4.23 -20.97 5.95
C ALA A 34 3.26 -22.09 6.32
N MET A 35 2.01 -21.76 6.70
CA MET A 35 0.98 -22.75 7.00
C MET A 35 0.53 -23.54 5.76
N MET A 36 0.53 -22.91 4.57
CA MET A 36 0.24 -23.60 3.31
C MET A 36 1.28 -24.68 2.97
N GLY A 37 2.55 -24.43 3.34
CA GLY A 37 3.63 -25.41 3.14
C GLY A 37 3.37 -26.76 3.79
N GLY A 38 2.66 -26.79 4.92
CA GLY A 38 2.27 -28.02 5.62
C GLY A 38 1.17 -28.83 4.95
N LEU A 39 0.47 -28.29 3.93
CA LEU A 39 -0.65 -28.94 3.24
C LEU A 39 -0.27 -29.66 1.93
N GLY A 40 1.01 -29.58 1.53
CA GLY A 40 1.52 -30.23 0.31
C GLY A 40 1.60 -29.31 -0.91
N LEU A 41 2.26 -29.80 -1.97
CA LEU A 41 2.66 -29.01 -3.14
C LEU A 41 1.45 -28.43 -3.90
N ALA A 42 0.39 -29.19 -4.11
CA ALA A 42 -0.83 -28.75 -4.79
C ALA A 42 -1.53 -27.62 -4.01
N ALA A 43 -1.57 -27.70 -2.68
CA ALA A 43 -2.12 -26.67 -1.82
C ALA A 43 -1.29 -25.38 -1.86
N VAL A 44 0.03 -25.48 -1.89
CA VAL A 44 0.92 -24.30 -2.04
C VAL A 44 0.70 -23.61 -3.39
N ALA A 45 0.59 -24.39 -4.47
CA ALA A 45 0.34 -23.84 -5.80
C ALA A 45 -1.04 -23.16 -5.90
N ALA A 46 -2.10 -23.83 -5.45
CA ALA A 46 -3.47 -23.30 -5.45
C ALA A 46 -3.60 -22.09 -4.50
N GLY A 47 -3.05 -22.20 -3.29
CA GLY A 47 -3.06 -21.13 -2.29
C GLY A 47 -2.26 -19.90 -2.74
N GLY A 48 -1.10 -20.11 -3.35
CA GLY A 48 -0.28 -19.03 -3.91
C GLY A 48 -1.02 -18.26 -5.01
N LEU A 49 -1.68 -18.95 -5.93
CA LEU A 49 -2.49 -18.31 -6.98
C LEU A 49 -3.70 -17.57 -6.39
N ALA A 50 -4.41 -18.20 -5.42
CA ALA A 50 -5.53 -17.56 -4.74
C ALA A 50 -5.11 -16.28 -4.01
N LEU A 51 -4.01 -16.30 -3.27
CA LEU A 51 -3.47 -15.14 -2.58
C LEU A 51 -3.00 -14.06 -3.54
N LEU A 52 -2.43 -14.41 -4.69
CA LEU A 52 -2.05 -13.46 -5.73
C LEU A 52 -3.27 -12.69 -6.24
N LEU A 53 -4.32 -13.40 -6.62
CA LEU A 53 -5.58 -12.81 -7.09
C LEU A 53 -6.25 -11.97 -5.99
N TYR A 54 -6.33 -12.49 -4.77
CA TYR A 54 -6.86 -11.78 -3.63
C TYR A 54 -6.08 -10.49 -3.35
N ASN A 55 -4.75 -10.54 -3.31
CA ASN A 55 -3.91 -9.38 -3.05
C ASN A 55 -4.04 -8.33 -4.15
N GLN A 56 -4.19 -8.72 -5.42
CA GLN A 56 -4.44 -7.81 -6.53
C GLN A 56 -5.74 -7.03 -6.32
N VAL A 57 -6.85 -7.72 -6.10
CA VAL A 57 -8.16 -7.11 -5.86
C VAL A 57 -8.16 -6.27 -4.58
N ARG A 58 -7.65 -6.82 -3.49
CA ARG A 58 -7.52 -6.16 -2.19
C ARG A 58 -6.77 -4.83 -2.29
N THR A 59 -5.62 -4.83 -2.97
CA THR A 59 -4.77 -3.64 -3.08
C THR A 59 -5.45 -2.53 -3.87
N MET A 60 -6.15 -2.88 -4.95
CA MET A 60 -6.97 -1.93 -5.70
C MET A 60 -8.11 -1.37 -4.84
N CYS A 61 -8.81 -2.23 -4.09
CA CYS A 61 -9.88 -1.79 -3.18
C CYS A 61 -9.36 -0.84 -2.08
N VAL A 62 -8.18 -1.12 -1.51
CA VAL A 62 -7.52 -0.23 -0.53
C VAL A 62 -7.19 1.13 -1.15
N GLY A 63 -6.74 1.16 -2.40
CA GLY A 63 -6.48 2.39 -3.14
C GLY A 63 -7.68 3.33 -3.16
N MET A 64 -8.90 2.77 -3.33
CA MET A 64 -10.15 3.54 -3.40
C MET A 64 -10.42 4.38 -2.14
N VAL A 65 -10.07 3.88 -0.96
CA VAL A 65 -10.33 4.54 0.33
C VAL A 65 -9.11 5.28 0.89
N THR A 66 -7.94 5.14 0.27
CA THR A 66 -6.68 5.73 0.78
C THR A 66 -6.74 7.26 0.84
N GLY A 67 -7.44 7.91 -0.08
CA GLY A 67 -7.58 9.37 -0.13
C GLY A 67 -8.35 9.98 1.05
N VAL A 68 -9.15 9.20 1.77
CA VAL A 68 -9.95 9.67 2.92
C VAL A 68 -9.08 10.33 3.99
N GLY A 69 -7.91 9.75 4.28
CA GLY A 69 -6.97 10.30 5.26
C GLY A 69 -6.43 11.69 4.89
N ASN A 70 -6.19 11.91 3.60
CA ASN A 70 -5.73 13.19 3.07
C ASN A 70 -6.83 14.27 3.21
N MET A 71 -8.07 13.94 2.86
CA MET A 71 -9.21 14.86 3.00
C MET A 71 -9.45 15.23 4.48
N ILE A 72 -9.41 14.26 5.38
CA ILE A 72 -9.52 14.48 6.83
C ILE A 72 -8.37 15.35 7.36
N ALA A 73 -7.14 15.09 6.90
CA ALA A 73 -5.97 15.88 7.31
C ALA A 73 -6.08 17.35 6.85
N ALA A 74 -6.62 17.59 5.65
CA ALA A 74 -6.87 18.93 5.13
C ALA A 74 -7.95 19.65 5.95
N ALA A 75 -9.09 18.99 6.24
CA ALA A 75 -10.16 19.54 7.06
C ALA A 75 -9.67 19.89 8.49
N ALA A 76 -8.89 19.00 9.10
CA ALA A 76 -8.29 19.26 10.41
C ALA A 76 -7.26 20.41 10.35
N GLY A 77 -6.49 20.54 9.25
CA GLY A 77 -5.58 21.65 9.04
C GLY A 77 -6.31 22.99 8.96
N GLY A 78 -7.43 23.05 8.23
CA GLY A 78 -8.28 24.24 8.13
C GLY A 78 -8.86 24.69 9.48
N SER A 79 -9.29 23.74 10.34
CA SER A 79 -9.72 24.02 11.71
C SER A 79 -8.61 24.68 12.55
N GLU A 80 -7.38 24.13 12.49
CA GLU A 80 -6.23 24.67 13.23
C GLU A 80 -5.89 26.13 12.84
N THR A 81 -6.15 26.51 11.59
CA THR A 81 -5.98 27.91 11.14
C THR A 81 -7.08 28.81 11.70
N ARG A 82 -8.33 28.35 11.71
CA ARG A 82 -9.47 29.14 12.21
C ARG A 82 -9.44 29.32 13.72
N THR A 83 -9.19 28.22 14.45
CA THR A 83 -9.21 28.21 15.93
C THR A 83 -7.90 28.62 16.60
N ARG A 84 -6.78 28.59 15.84
CA ARG A 84 -5.40 28.72 16.35
C ARG A 84 -5.04 27.69 17.44
N THR A 85 -5.83 26.62 17.56
CA THR A 85 -5.65 25.51 18.51
C THR A 85 -5.63 24.18 17.76
N VAL A 86 -5.25 23.12 18.44
CA VAL A 86 -5.31 21.74 17.89
C VAL A 86 -6.76 21.16 17.97
N GLU A 87 -7.65 21.84 18.67
CA GLU A 87 -9.03 21.43 18.81
C GLU A 87 -9.83 21.66 17.51
N LEU A 88 -10.73 20.73 17.22
CA LEU A 88 -11.60 20.82 16.04
C LEU A 88 -12.76 21.78 16.36
N ASP A 89 -13.00 22.72 15.45
CA ASP A 89 -14.24 23.50 15.45
C ASP A 89 -15.44 22.64 14.99
N ASP A 90 -16.65 23.12 15.21
CA ASP A 90 -17.87 22.38 14.87
C ASP A 90 -18.00 22.13 13.38
N GLN A 91 -17.49 23.06 12.56
CA GLN A 91 -17.46 22.90 11.10
C GLN A 91 -16.56 21.73 10.69
N ALA A 92 -15.34 21.65 11.21
CA ALA A 92 -14.42 20.55 10.90
C ALA A 92 -14.94 19.22 11.48
N ARG A 93 -15.56 19.23 12.64
CA ARG A 93 -16.21 18.02 13.22
C ARG A 93 -17.29 17.49 12.29
N ALA A 94 -18.15 18.35 11.76
CA ALA A 94 -19.21 17.99 10.83
C ALA A 94 -18.63 17.47 9.51
N GLU A 95 -17.62 18.16 8.95
CA GLU A 95 -16.94 17.78 7.72
C GLU A 95 -16.23 16.42 7.86
N ILE A 96 -15.43 16.21 8.90
CA ILE A 96 -14.71 14.96 9.14
C ILE A 96 -15.68 13.80 9.38
N SER A 97 -16.78 14.03 10.11
CA SER A 97 -17.85 13.04 10.27
C SER A 97 -18.53 12.69 8.97
N GLY A 98 -18.73 13.68 8.07
CA GLY A 98 -19.23 13.50 6.71
C GLY A 98 -18.29 12.67 5.85
N LEU A 99 -17.00 12.99 5.86
CA LEU A 99 -15.94 12.24 5.17
C LEU A 99 -15.83 10.80 5.66
N LEU A 100 -15.96 10.57 6.98
CA LEU A 100 -15.93 9.23 7.54
C LEU A 100 -17.13 8.40 7.09
N ARG A 101 -18.36 8.96 7.15
CA ARG A 101 -19.57 8.30 6.64
C ARG A 101 -19.46 7.94 5.16
N ALA A 102 -19.02 8.90 4.35
CA ALA A 102 -18.85 8.70 2.92
C ALA A 102 -17.73 7.68 2.62
N GLY A 103 -16.62 7.71 3.36
CA GLY A 103 -15.54 6.73 3.27
C GLY A 103 -16.00 5.31 3.59
N LEU A 104 -16.80 5.11 4.65
CA LEU A 104 -17.39 3.82 4.98
C LEU A 104 -18.40 3.36 3.92
N GLY A 105 -19.20 4.28 3.35
CA GLY A 105 -20.10 3.99 2.24
C GLY A 105 -19.35 3.52 1.00
N VAL A 106 -18.31 4.25 0.58
CA VAL A 106 -17.44 3.86 -0.54
C VAL A 106 -16.75 2.52 -0.24
N ALA A 107 -16.25 2.32 0.98
CA ALA A 107 -15.64 1.05 1.40
C ALA A 107 -16.60 -0.14 1.25
N THR A 108 -17.87 0.02 1.66
CA THR A 108 -18.89 -1.04 1.55
C THR A 108 -19.17 -1.38 0.09
N LEU A 109 -19.37 -0.38 -0.77
CA LEU A 109 -19.61 -0.59 -2.21
C LEU A 109 -18.41 -1.23 -2.89
N THR A 110 -17.20 -0.74 -2.58
CA THR A 110 -15.95 -1.29 -3.12
C THR A 110 -15.70 -2.71 -2.63
N ALA A 111 -16.03 -3.01 -1.37
CA ALA A 111 -15.93 -4.37 -0.82
C ALA A 111 -16.89 -5.33 -1.54
N ALA A 112 -18.14 -4.91 -1.74
CA ALA A 112 -19.13 -5.72 -2.47
C ALA A 112 -18.67 -6.01 -3.91
N LEU A 113 -18.19 -4.98 -4.62
CA LEU A 113 -17.64 -5.15 -5.97
C LEU A 113 -16.41 -6.06 -5.98
N GLY A 114 -15.45 -5.83 -5.08
CA GLY A 114 -14.23 -6.64 -4.97
C GLY A 114 -14.53 -8.09 -4.62
N SER A 115 -15.48 -8.35 -3.70
CA SER A 115 -15.94 -9.70 -3.36
C SER A 115 -16.59 -10.39 -4.56
N SER A 116 -17.43 -9.67 -5.31
CA SER A 116 -18.05 -10.20 -6.53
C SER A 116 -17.00 -10.54 -7.59
N ILE A 117 -15.98 -9.69 -7.76
CA ILE A 117 -14.86 -9.96 -8.67
C ILE A 117 -14.08 -11.19 -8.23
N LEU A 118 -13.76 -11.35 -6.94
CA LEU A 118 -13.06 -12.56 -6.44
C LEU A 118 -13.85 -13.84 -6.67
N ILE A 119 -15.15 -13.82 -6.42
CA ILE A 119 -16.03 -14.95 -6.68
C ILE A 119 -16.06 -15.28 -8.17
N ALA A 120 -16.24 -14.25 -9.03
CA ALA A 120 -16.24 -14.41 -10.47
C ALA A 120 -14.92 -14.96 -11.02
N LEU A 121 -13.78 -14.50 -10.49
CA LEU A 121 -12.45 -15.01 -10.84
C LEU A 121 -12.32 -16.50 -10.50
N GLY A 122 -12.86 -16.95 -9.36
CA GLY A 122 -12.89 -18.37 -9.00
C GLY A 122 -13.60 -19.26 -10.03
N PHE A 123 -14.60 -18.72 -10.76
CA PHE A 123 -15.23 -19.39 -11.87
C PHE A 123 -14.49 -19.22 -13.19
N ALA A 124 -13.94 -18.01 -13.43
CA ALA A 124 -13.28 -17.69 -14.69
C ALA A 124 -11.95 -18.44 -14.89
N LEU A 125 -11.27 -18.84 -13.82
CA LEU A 125 -9.98 -19.57 -13.88
C LEU A 125 -10.05 -20.86 -14.73
N ARG A 126 -11.21 -21.48 -14.87
CA ARG A 126 -11.42 -22.65 -15.75
C ARG A 126 -11.10 -22.36 -17.22
N TRP A 127 -11.29 -21.09 -17.65
CA TRP A 127 -11.02 -20.69 -19.04
C TRP A 127 -9.55 -20.38 -19.30
N PHE A 128 -8.75 -20.30 -18.24
CA PHE A 128 -7.31 -20.04 -18.32
C PHE A 128 -6.45 -21.32 -18.28
N GLY A 129 -7.06 -22.49 -18.52
CA GLY A 129 -6.34 -23.76 -18.65
C GLY A 129 -5.73 -24.29 -17.36
N GLN A 130 -6.27 -23.88 -16.19
CA GLN A 130 -5.81 -24.42 -14.91
C GLN A 130 -6.31 -25.86 -14.71
N GLU A 131 -5.49 -26.70 -14.10
CA GLU A 131 -5.84 -28.08 -13.79
C GLU A 131 -7.08 -28.17 -12.88
N PRO A 132 -7.99 -29.14 -13.11
CA PRO A 132 -9.20 -29.30 -12.32
C PRO A 132 -8.94 -29.39 -10.81
N VAL A 133 -7.91 -30.11 -10.39
CA VAL A 133 -7.49 -30.27 -8.99
C VAL A 133 -7.15 -28.91 -8.35
N VAL A 134 -6.45 -28.05 -9.08
CA VAL A 134 -6.09 -26.70 -8.61
C VAL A 134 -7.34 -25.83 -8.50
N LEU A 135 -8.29 -25.95 -9.44
CA LEU A 135 -9.56 -25.20 -9.41
C LEU A 135 -10.45 -25.58 -8.21
N GLU A 136 -10.50 -26.87 -7.85
CA GLU A 136 -11.23 -27.34 -6.68
C GLU A 136 -10.69 -26.77 -5.37
N LEU A 137 -9.37 -26.54 -5.29
CA LEU A 137 -8.74 -25.97 -4.13
C LEU A 137 -8.83 -24.42 -4.07
N ILE A 138 -8.79 -23.75 -5.24
CA ILE A 138 -8.80 -22.27 -5.29
C ILE A 138 -10.17 -21.68 -4.96
N ARG A 139 -11.26 -22.27 -5.45
CA ARG A 139 -12.61 -21.73 -5.26
C ARG A 139 -12.99 -21.56 -3.80
N PRO A 140 -12.87 -22.58 -2.93
CA PRO A 140 -13.21 -22.45 -1.52
C PRO A 140 -12.41 -21.36 -0.79
N ILE A 141 -11.11 -21.23 -1.07
CA ILE A 141 -10.28 -20.18 -0.43
C ILE A 141 -10.70 -18.78 -0.89
N LEU A 142 -10.97 -18.56 -2.20
CA LEU A 142 -11.44 -17.26 -2.69
C LEU A 142 -12.80 -16.88 -2.09
N TRP A 143 -13.70 -17.84 -1.94
CA TRP A 143 -15.01 -17.63 -1.31
C TRP A 143 -14.89 -17.34 0.18
N ALA A 144 -13.96 -17.99 0.87
CA ALA A 144 -13.67 -17.72 2.27
C ALA A 144 -13.02 -16.35 2.50
N LEU A 145 -12.21 -15.87 1.54
CA LEU A 145 -11.54 -14.55 1.60
C LEU A 145 -12.46 -13.38 1.20
N ALA A 146 -13.42 -13.61 0.31
CA ALA A 146 -14.27 -12.54 -0.25
C ALA A 146 -15.03 -11.74 0.81
N PRO A 147 -15.71 -12.34 1.82
CA PRO A 147 -16.40 -11.59 2.87
C PRO A 147 -15.45 -10.75 3.73
N GLY A 148 -14.19 -11.15 3.85
CA GLY A 148 -13.15 -10.47 4.60
C GLY A 148 -12.78 -9.09 4.04
N LEU A 149 -13.09 -8.81 2.77
CA LEU A 149 -12.84 -7.51 2.16
C LEU A 149 -13.62 -6.38 2.84
N MET A 150 -14.85 -6.63 3.30
CA MET A 150 -15.66 -5.59 3.95
C MET A 150 -15.05 -5.11 5.26
N PRO A 151 -14.80 -5.96 6.27
CA PRO A 151 -14.18 -5.52 7.52
C PRO A 151 -12.76 -4.96 7.30
N MET A 152 -12.03 -5.49 6.33
CA MET A 152 -10.69 -4.99 5.97
C MET A 152 -10.75 -3.57 5.42
N LEU A 153 -11.69 -3.24 4.52
CA LEU A 153 -11.83 -1.88 3.98
C LEU A 153 -12.38 -0.91 5.02
N TRP A 154 -13.29 -1.33 5.90
CA TRP A 154 -13.74 -0.53 7.03
C TRP A 154 -12.58 -0.21 7.97
N LEU A 155 -11.75 -1.22 8.30
CA LEU A 155 -10.52 -1.03 9.08
C LEU A 155 -9.59 -0.01 8.40
N ASN A 156 -9.44 -0.08 7.07
CA ASN A 156 -8.63 0.89 6.33
C ASN A 156 -9.19 2.31 6.41
N VAL A 157 -10.50 2.50 6.30
CA VAL A 157 -11.11 3.84 6.48
C VAL A 157 -10.89 4.36 7.91
N LEU A 158 -11.09 3.54 8.93
CA LEU A 158 -10.81 3.92 10.33
C LEU A 158 -9.33 4.24 10.55
N ARG A 159 -8.43 3.48 9.90
CA ARG A 159 -7.00 3.75 9.89
C ARG A 159 -6.70 5.10 9.24
N GLN A 160 -7.25 5.37 8.07
CA GLN A 160 -7.08 6.65 7.37
C GLN A 160 -7.62 7.82 8.20
N PHE A 161 -8.75 7.63 8.89
CA PHE A 161 -9.29 8.60 9.84
C PHE A 161 -8.30 8.91 10.97
N ALA A 162 -7.79 7.89 11.66
CA ALA A 162 -6.84 8.09 12.76
C ALA A 162 -5.50 8.69 12.27
N VAL A 163 -5.01 8.29 11.09
CA VAL A 163 -3.80 8.83 10.48
C VAL A 163 -3.99 10.30 10.09
N GLY A 164 -5.12 10.66 9.48
CA GLY A 164 -5.48 12.04 9.16
C GLY A 164 -5.55 12.94 10.40
N MET A 165 -5.98 12.38 11.52
CA MET A 165 -6.00 13.01 12.85
C MET A 165 -4.65 12.92 13.60
N ARG A 166 -3.59 12.37 12.99
CA ARG A 166 -2.24 12.15 13.57
C ARG A 166 -2.23 11.23 14.81
N ARG A 167 -3.17 10.27 14.89
CA ARG A 167 -3.36 9.30 15.99
C ARG A 167 -3.12 7.84 15.56
N ALA A 168 -2.10 7.58 14.74
CA ALA A 168 -1.84 6.25 14.16
C ALA A 168 -1.28 5.22 15.15
N GLY A 169 -0.74 5.63 16.30
CA GLY A 169 0.05 4.75 17.19
C GLY A 169 -0.73 3.58 17.81
N SER A 170 -2.04 3.72 18.05
CA SER A 170 -2.86 2.66 18.64
C SER A 170 -3.08 1.47 17.70
N LEU A 171 -3.05 1.70 16.38
CA LEU A 171 -3.29 0.68 15.37
C LEU A 171 -2.18 -0.37 15.32
N LEU A 172 -0.91 0.03 15.53
CA LEU A 172 0.22 -0.90 15.48
C LEU A 172 0.07 -2.01 16.51
N ARG A 173 -0.35 -1.69 17.74
CA ARG A 173 -0.58 -2.70 18.79
C ARG A 173 -1.67 -3.69 18.43
N VAL A 174 -2.78 -3.21 17.87
CA VAL A 174 -3.89 -4.08 17.42
C VAL A 174 -3.44 -4.98 16.26
N THR A 175 -2.66 -4.44 15.32
CA THR A 175 -2.15 -5.23 14.18
C THR A 175 -1.11 -6.27 14.64
N LEU A 176 -0.24 -5.95 15.59
CA LEU A 176 0.69 -6.95 16.16
C LEU A 176 -0.06 -8.08 16.86
N ALA A 177 -1.11 -7.76 17.64
CA ALA A 177 -1.96 -8.78 18.25
C ALA A 177 -2.70 -9.64 17.19
N SER A 178 -3.07 -9.07 16.04
CA SER A 178 -3.73 -9.82 14.97
C SER A 178 -2.84 -10.91 14.35
N ILE A 179 -1.50 -10.79 14.43
CA ILE A 179 -0.59 -11.84 13.97
C ILE A 179 -0.75 -13.11 14.82
N ALA A 180 -0.80 -12.96 16.14
CA ALA A 180 -1.01 -14.09 17.05
C ALA A 180 -2.41 -14.72 16.86
N VAL A 181 -3.43 -13.89 16.69
CA VAL A 181 -4.80 -14.36 16.41
C VAL A 181 -4.86 -15.09 15.07
N ASN A 182 -4.17 -14.60 14.03
CA ASN A 182 -4.10 -15.27 12.74
C ASN A 182 -3.42 -16.64 12.84
N ALA A 183 -2.26 -16.72 13.49
CA ALA A 183 -1.55 -17.99 13.69
C ALA A 183 -2.42 -19.00 14.46
N PHE A 184 -3.12 -18.56 15.50
CA PHE A 184 -4.04 -19.41 16.27
C PHE A 184 -5.22 -19.91 15.41
N LEU A 185 -5.89 -19.01 14.68
CA LEU A 185 -7.02 -19.40 13.82
C LEU A 185 -6.58 -20.29 12.65
N ASN A 186 -5.41 -20.06 12.08
CA ASN A 186 -4.83 -20.95 11.08
C ASN A 186 -4.58 -22.34 11.67
N ALA A 187 -3.97 -22.45 12.86
CA ALA A 187 -3.77 -23.71 13.52
C ALA A 187 -5.10 -24.44 13.80
N LEU A 188 -6.12 -23.67 14.18
CA LEU A 188 -7.46 -24.20 14.47
C LEU A 188 -8.15 -24.78 13.23
N PHE A 189 -8.18 -24.04 12.11
CA PHE A 189 -8.95 -24.43 10.92
C PHE A 189 -8.15 -25.25 9.90
N VAL A 190 -6.84 -25.07 9.84
CA VAL A 190 -5.99 -25.81 8.89
C VAL A 190 -5.69 -27.21 9.42
N PHE A 191 -5.30 -27.30 10.71
CA PHE A 191 -4.86 -28.56 11.33
C PHE A 191 -5.93 -29.22 12.22
N GLY A 192 -7.09 -28.60 12.39
CA GLY A 192 -8.21 -29.18 13.14
C GLY A 192 -7.98 -29.21 14.65
N TRP A 193 -7.27 -28.23 15.21
CA TRP A 193 -7.08 -28.15 16.66
C TRP A 193 -8.42 -28.04 17.40
N LEU A 194 -8.45 -28.49 18.64
CA LEU A 194 -9.64 -28.49 19.50
C LEU A 194 -10.84 -29.30 18.93
N GLY A 195 -10.60 -30.27 18.04
CA GLY A 195 -11.65 -31.12 17.51
C GLY A 195 -12.52 -30.52 16.40
N ILE A 196 -12.10 -29.38 15.85
CA ILE A 196 -12.77 -28.77 14.69
C ILE A 196 -12.37 -29.53 13.41
N PRO A 197 -13.31 -29.76 12.45
CA PRO A 197 -12.98 -30.39 11.18
C PRO A 197 -11.88 -29.61 10.45
N THR A 198 -10.90 -30.31 9.87
CA THR A 198 -9.84 -29.73 9.07
C THR A 198 -10.43 -29.15 7.78
N LEU A 199 -10.32 -27.83 7.60
CA LEU A 199 -10.75 -27.13 6.40
C LEU A 199 -9.64 -26.98 5.36
N GLY A 200 -8.41 -27.42 5.70
CA GLY A 200 -7.27 -27.35 4.80
C GLY A 200 -7.03 -25.92 4.31
N LEU A 201 -6.89 -25.77 2.99
CA LEU A 201 -6.59 -24.47 2.36
C LEU A 201 -7.71 -23.42 2.54
N ALA A 202 -8.99 -23.85 2.55
CA ALA A 202 -10.13 -22.95 2.81
C ALA A 202 -10.09 -22.40 4.24
N GLY A 203 -9.50 -23.15 5.19
CA GLY A 203 -9.27 -22.72 6.57
C GLY A 203 -8.41 -21.47 6.67
N ILE A 204 -7.40 -21.31 5.81
CA ILE A 204 -6.57 -20.10 5.75
C ILE A 204 -7.41 -18.90 5.31
N GLY A 205 -8.26 -19.06 4.30
CA GLY A 205 -9.17 -17.99 3.85
C GLY A 205 -10.15 -17.56 4.95
N LEU A 206 -10.71 -18.53 5.66
CA LEU A 206 -11.62 -18.27 6.78
C LEU A 206 -10.91 -17.61 7.95
N SER A 207 -9.72 -18.07 8.32
CA SER A 207 -8.88 -17.46 9.37
C SER A 207 -8.59 -16.00 9.05
N THR A 208 -8.15 -15.72 7.82
CA THR A 208 -7.86 -14.35 7.36
C THR A 208 -9.10 -13.46 7.46
N THR A 209 -10.26 -13.94 7.03
CA THR A 209 -11.53 -13.20 7.16
C THR A 209 -11.89 -12.92 8.61
N LEU A 210 -11.80 -13.91 9.49
CA LEU A 210 -12.10 -13.73 10.92
C LEU A 210 -11.11 -12.79 11.62
N VAL A 211 -9.82 -12.86 11.25
CA VAL A 211 -8.81 -11.91 11.71
C VAL A 211 -9.15 -10.48 11.30
N GLN A 212 -9.62 -10.27 10.06
CA GLN A 212 -10.02 -8.93 9.62
C GLN A 212 -11.24 -8.41 10.41
N VAL A 213 -12.21 -9.26 10.69
CA VAL A 213 -13.36 -8.93 11.54
C VAL A 213 -12.91 -8.56 12.95
N TRP A 214 -12.08 -9.42 13.57
CA TRP A 214 -11.55 -9.20 14.92
C TRP A 214 -10.73 -7.91 15.01
N THR A 215 -9.83 -7.68 14.03
CA THR A 215 -8.97 -6.48 13.98
C THR A 215 -9.82 -5.23 13.81
N CYS A 216 -10.81 -5.26 12.91
CA CYS A 216 -11.74 -4.15 12.69
C CYS A 216 -12.53 -3.83 13.97
N ALA A 217 -13.11 -4.84 14.63
CA ALA A 217 -13.88 -4.67 15.85
C ALA A 217 -13.02 -4.13 17.01
N THR A 218 -11.83 -4.68 17.19
CA THR A 218 -10.88 -4.26 18.24
C THR A 218 -10.40 -2.84 18.01
N TYR A 219 -10.06 -2.50 16.75
CA TYR A 219 -9.62 -1.16 16.39
C TYR A 219 -10.76 -0.14 16.52
N LEU A 220 -11.97 -0.49 16.12
CA LEU A 220 -13.15 0.34 16.33
C LEU A 220 -13.39 0.65 17.81
N ARG A 221 -13.25 -0.35 18.71
CA ARG A 221 -13.31 -0.12 20.16
C ARG A 221 -12.23 0.84 20.63
N THR A 222 -11.01 0.70 20.08
CA THR A 222 -9.88 1.58 20.42
C THR A 222 -10.14 3.02 19.99
N VAL A 223 -10.65 3.23 18.77
CA VAL A 223 -11.03 4.56 18.25
C VAL A 223 -12.16 5.19 19.06
N ARG A 224 -13.17 4.41 19.45
CA ARG A 224 -14.28 4.90 20.29
C ARG A 224 -13.83 5.36 21.66
N ARG A 225 -12.80 4.75 22.24
CA ARG A 225 -12.25 5.10 23.55
C ARG A 225 -11.28 6.28 23.52
N ASP A 226 -10.81 6.68 22.35
CA ASP A 226 -9.96 7.86 22.20
C ASP A 226 -10.82 9.13 22.30
N PRO A 227 -10.54 10.05 23.27
CA PRO A 227 -11.36 11.23 23.50
C PRO A 227 -11.50 12.13 22.26
N THR A 228 -10.45 12.22 21.46
CA THR A 228 -10.41 13.08 20.26
C THR A 228 -11.14 12.42 19.08
N LEU A 229 -10.91 11.12 18.86
CA LEU A 229 -11.47 10.39 17.72
C LEU A 229 -12.93 9.98 17.99
N GLY A 230 -13.25 9.58 19.22
CA GLY A 230 -14.58 9.09 19.60
C GLY A 230 -15.67 10.13 19.42
N GLY A 231 -15.37 11.40 19.70
CA GLY A 231 -16.32 12.51 19.55
C GLY A 231 -16.73 12.84 18.10
N VAL A 232 -15.96 12.36 17.12
CA VAL A 232 -16.20 12.58 15.68
C VAL A 232 -16.60 11.29 14.96
N LEU A 233 -16.43 10.14 15.63
CA LEU A 233 -16.67 8.83 15.07
C LEU A 233 -18.15 8.61 14.74
N THR A 234 -18.44 8.26 13.51
CA THR A 234 -19.78 7.88 13.06
C THR A 234 -19.71 6.67 12.13
N LEU A 235 -20.59 5.70 12.35
CA LEU A 235 -20.67 4.47 11.53
C LEU A 235 -21.88 4.48 10.58
N LYS A 236 -22.64 5.58 10.51
CA LYS A 236 -23.88 5.68 9.72
C LYS A 236 -23.55 5.82 8.22
N ALA A 237 -22.95 4.79 7.61
CA ALA A 237 -22.56 4.77 6.20
C ALA A 237 -23.75 5.05 5.25
N TRP A 238 -24.97 4.61 5.62
CA TRP A 238 -26.21 4.83 4.83
C TRP A 238 -26.66 6.31 4.79
N ARG A 239 -26.14 7.18 5.66
CA ARG A 239 -26.36 8.62 5.64
C ARG A 239 -25.24 9.39 4.95
N ALA A 240 -24.46 8.71 4.11
CA ALA A 240 -23.38 9.32 3.37
C ALA A 240 -23.93 10.25 2.28
N ASP A 241 -23.37 11.44 2.16
CA ASP A 241 -23.65 12.35 1.08
C ASP A 241 -23.03 11.86 -0.24
N ARG A 242 -23.84 11.86 -1.32
CA ARG A 242 -23.39 11.38 -2.64
C ARG A 242 -22.25 12.22 -3.23
N ASN A 243 -22.24 13.53 -2.99
CA ASN A 243 -21.20 14.42 -3.51
C ASN A 243 -19.87 14.13 -2.82
N THR A 244 -19.88 13.94 -1.49
CA THR A 244 -18.69 13.55 -0.71
C THR A 244 -18.20 12.16 -1.12
N MET A 245 -19.09 11.20 -1.36
CA MET A 245 -18.71 9.88 -1.89
C MET A 245 -18.05 10.01 -3.27
N ARG A 246 -18.62 10.81 -4.18
CA ARG A 246 -18.05 11.07 -5.51
C ARG A 246 -16.67 11.72 -5.42
N ALA A 247 -16.47 12.65 -4.48
CA ALA A 247 -15.15 13.26 -4.25
C ALA A 247 -14.12 12.23 -3.79
N ILE A 248 -14.49 11.33 -2.86
CA ILE A 248 -13.62 10.22 -2.42
C ILE A 248 -13.28 9.28 -3.58
N VAL A 249 -14.25 8.87 -4.37
CA VAL A 249 -14.05 8.01 -5.56
C VAL A 249 -13.17 8.71 -6.59
N ARG A 250 -13.38 10.00 -6.86
CA ARG A 250 -12.57 10.79 -7.80
C ARG A 250 -11.10 10.85 -7.39
N MET A 251 -10.82 10.89 -6.09
CA MET A 251 -9.46 10.85 -5.54
C MET A 251 -8.92 9.42 -5.46
N GLY A 252 -9.74 8.46 -5.07
CA GLY A 252 -9.37 7.07 -4.81
C GLY A 252 -9.17 6.22 -6.07
N ALA A 253 -9.99 6.42 -7.12
CA ALA A 253 -9.89 5.64 -8.33
C ALA A 253 -8.51 5.73 -9.01
N PRO A 254 -7.88 6.91 -9.18
CA PRO A 254 -6.53 6.99 -9.69
C PRO A 254 -5.49 6.27 -8.79
N ILE A 255 -5.68 6.30 -7.46
CA ILE A 255 -4.81 5.58 -6.53
C ILE A 255 -4.97 4.07 -6.71
N SER A 256 -6.21 3.58 -6.88
CA SER A 256 -6.51 2.17 -7.18
C SER A 256 -5.80 1.69 -8.44
N PHE A 257 -5.88 2.46 -9.52
CA PHE A 257 -5.19 2.13 -10.77
C PHE A 257 -3.68 2.17 -10.62
N THR A 258 -3.12 3.10 -9.86
CA THR A 258 -1.68 3.14 -9.56
C THR A 258 -1.24 1.88 -8.85
N TYR A 259 -1.97 1.43 -7.84
CA TYR A 259 -1.66 0.19 -7.10
C TYR A 259 -1.85 -1.06 -7.97
N GLY A 260 -2.90 -1.09 -8.79
CA GLY A 260 -3.11 -2.17 -9.76
C GLY A 260 -1.99 -2.28 -10.79
N ALA A 261 -1.55 -1.16 -11.34
CA ALA A 261 -0.44 -1.10 -12.31
C ALA A 261 0.88 -1.56 -11.67
N GLU A 262 1.12 -1.20 -10.40
CA GLU A 262 2.31 -1.62 -9.67
C GLU A 262 2.36 -3.13 -9.44
N ALA A 263 1.24 -3.74 -9.08
CA ALA A 263 1.15 -5.19 -8.96
C ALA A 263 1.29 -5.87 -10.35
N ALA A 264 0.70 -5.29 -11.40
CA ALA A 264 0.77 -5.83 -12.75
C ALA A 264 2.20 -5.86 -13.30
N ILE A 265 2.98 -4.77 -13.17
CA ILE A 265 4.36 -4.75 -13.68
C ILE A 265 5.25 -5.77 -12.96
N THR A 266 5.03 -5.94 -11.64
CA THR A 266 5.77 -6.93 -10.84
C THR A 266 5.42 -8.37 -11.29
N SER A 267 4.15 -8.64 -11.58
CA SER A 267 3.71 -9.93 -12.12
C SER A 267 4.31 -10.21 -13.49
N VAL A 268 4.33 -9.23 -14.40
CA VAL A 268 4.96 -9.36 -15.72
C VAL A 268 6.45 -9.66 -15.58
N ALA A 269 7.16 -8.95 -14.69
CA ALA A 269 8.58 -9.22 -14.44
C ALA A 269 8.82 -10.65 -13.94
N THR A 270 7.96 -11.17 -13.06
CA THR A 270 8.06 -12.54 -12.56
C THR A 270 7.81 -13.57 -13.64
N ILE A 271 6.83 -13.34 -14.52
CA ILE A 271 6.53 -14.23 -15.67
C ILE A 271 7.72 -14.26 -16.62
N LEU A 272 8.26 -13.10 -16.99
CA LEU A 272 9.45 -13.01 -17.86
C LEU A 272 10.65 -13.70 -17.23
N MET A 273 10.85 -13.57 -15.92
CA MET A 273 11.94 -14.23 -15.19
C MET A 273 11.83 -15.75 -15.24
N GLY A 274 10.60 -16.28 -15.16
CA GLY A 274 10.32 -17.72 -15.28
C GLY A 274 10.80 -18.31 -16.60
N GLY A 275 10.80 -17.52 -17.69
CA GLY A 275 11.31 -17.93 -19.00
C GLY A 275 12.83 -18.18 -19.03
N PHE A 276 13.59 -17.69 -18.06
CA PHE A 276 15.04 -17.89 -17.93
C PHE A 276 15.43 -19.06 -17.00
N GLY A 277 14.46 -19.83 -16.55
CA GLY A 277 14.66 -21.06 -15.76
C GLY A 277 14.48 -20.88 -14.27
N VAL A 278 14.50 -22.04 -13.60
CA VAL A 278 14.14 -22.15 -12.16
C VAL A 278 15.13 -21.41 -11.26
N VAL A 279 16.42 -21.46 -11.55
CA VAL A 279 17.48 -20.79 -10.78
C VAL A 279 17.29 -19.27 -10.80
N ALA A 280 17.07 -18.70 -12.01
CA ALA A 280 16.85 -17.27 -12.17
C ALA A 280 15.57 -16.80 -11.44
N LEU A 281 14.48 -17.57 -11.57
CA LEU A 281 13.21 -17.28 -10.90
C LEU A 281 13.35 -17.35 -9.38
N ALA A 282 13.99 -18.39 -8.85
CA ALA A 282 14.21 -18.56 -7.39
C ALA A 282 15.07 -17.42 -6.84
N ALA A 283 16.19 -17.09 -7.48
CA ALA A 283 17.05 -15.98 -7.10
C ALA A 283 16.30 -14.64 -7.12
N SER A 284 15.52 -14.38 -8.17
CA SER A 284 14.72 -13.16 -8.30
C SER A 284 13.64 -13.06 -7.22
N ASN A 285 12.96 -14.15 -6.87
CA ASN A 285 11.95 -14.18 -5.82
C ASN A 285 12.55 -13.87 -4.44
N ILE A 286 13.73 -14.42 -4.12
CA ILE A 286 14.45 -14.14 -2.88
C ILE A 286 14.78 -12.65 -2.78
N VAL A 287 15.35 -12.07 -3.84
CA VAL A 287 15.72 -10.65 -3.86
C VAL A 287 14.49 -9.73 -3.87
N ASN A 288 13.41 -10.12 -4.57
CA ASN A 288 12.15 -9.40 -4.53
C ASN A 288 11.53 -9.36 -3.13
N GLN A 289 11.62 -10.44 -2.35
CA GLN A 289 11.12 -10.46 -0.97
C GLN A 289 11.89 -9.46 -0.08
N LEU A 290 13.21 -9.36 -0.25
CA LEU A 290 14.03 -8.35 0.41
C LEU A 290 13.63 -6.93 -0.01
N ALA A 291 13.54 -6.68 -1.31
CA ALA A 291 13.13 -5.38 -1.85
C ALA A 291 11.72 -4.99 -1.38
N TYR A 292 10.81 -5.96 -1.22
CA TYR A 292 9.46 -5.74 -0.74
C TYR A 292 9.42 -5.25 0.72
N ILE A 293 10.26 -5.80 1.61
CA ILE A 293 10.37 -5.36 3.01
C ILE A 293 10.81 -3.89 3.08
N VAL A 294 11.85 -3.53 2.32
CA VAL A 294 12.35 -2.15 2.24
C VAL A 294 11.31 -1.20 1.67
N TYR A 295 10.60 -1.64 0.65
CA TYR A 295 9.50 -0.92 0.03
C TYR A 295 8.37 -0.60 1.01
N GLN A 296 8.04 -1.51 1.92
CA GLN A 296 7.00 -1.29 2.93
C GLN A 296 7.33 -0.14 3.90
N VAL A 297 8.60 0.04 4.23
CA VAL A 297 9.05 1.20 5.03
C VAL A 297 8.86 2.50 4.23
N ASN A 298 9.19 2.49 2.95
CA ASN A 298 8.96 3.65 2.06
C ASN A 298 7.47 3.98 1.90
N ILE A 299 6.57 2.98 1.85
CA ILE A 299 5.12 3.19 1.88
C ILE A 299 4.70 3.94 3.15
N GLY A 300 5.18 3.51 4.31
CA GLY A 300 4.89 4.18 5.57
C GLY A 300 5.32 5.65 5.58
N LEU A 301 6.53 5.93 5.11
CA LEU A 301 7.06 7.28 4.99
C LEU A 301 6.28 8.13 3.98
N SER A 302 5.90 7.54 2.83
CA SER A 302 5.07 8.15 1.79
C SER A 302 3.69 8.55 2.32
N GLN A 303 3.02 7.63 3.04
CA GLN A 303 1.71 7.90 3.64
C GLN A 303 1.80 9.01 4.69
N GLY A 304 2.81 8.96 5.57
CA GLY A 304 3.02 9.97 6.59
C GLY A 304 3.26 11.36 6.00
N SER A 305 4.12 11.46 4.98
CA SER A 305 4.41 12.74 4.30
C SER A 305 3.20 13.27 3.54
N SER A 306 2.43 12.39 2.89
CA SER A 306 1.18 12.74 2.20
C SER A 306 0.19 13.43 3.13
N ILE A 307 -0.02 12.90 4.33
CA ILE A 307 -0.90 13.47 5.36
C ILE A 307 -0.39 14.84 5.84
N LEU A 308 0.93 14.98 6.03
CA LEU A 308 1.51 16.26 6.45
C LEU A 308 1.37 17.34 5.37
N VAL A 309 1.52 16.97 4.09
CA VAL A 309 1.29 17.88 2.96
C VAL A 309 -0.18 18.29 2.91
N SER A 310 -1.14 17.34 2.98
CA SER A 310 -2.56 17.66 2.97
C SER A 310 -2.95 18.60 4.13
N ARG A 311 -2.35 18.39 5.30
CA ARG A 311 -2.60 19.27 6.45
C ARG A 311 -2.01 20.66 6.25
N ALA A 312 -0.83 20.79 5.63
CA ALA A 312 -0.24 22.07 5.28
C ALA A 312 -1.08 22.82 4.23
N VAL A 313 -1.63 22.09 3.25
CA VAL A 313 -2.58 22.64 2.27
C VAL A 313 -3.85 23.15 2.97
N GLY A 314 -4.42 22.34 3.88
CA GLY A 314 -5.59 22.76 4.67
C GLY A 314 -5.34 23.98 5.56
N LYS A 315 -4.09 24.20 5.97
CA LYS A 315 -3.66 25.39 6.73
C LYS A 315 -3.33 26.61 5.87
N ASP A 316 -3.40 26.49 4.57
CA ASP A 316 -2.94 27.51 3.62
C ASP A 316 -1.42 27.81 3.73
N GLU A 317 -0.63 26.85 4.25
CA GLU A 317 0.82 26.94 4.45
C GLU A 317 1.59 26.28 3.29
N ILE A 318 1.33 26.69 2.05
CA ILE A 318 1.91 26.08 0.84
C ILE A 318 3.43 26.13 0.84
N HIS A 319 4.04 27.19 1.41
CA HIS A 319 5.49 27.32 1.54
C HIS A 319 6.13 26.16 2.34
N ARG A 320 5.39 25.51 3.24
CA ARG A 320 5.86 24.35 4.01
C ARG A 320 5.87 23.05 3.20
N VAL A 321 5.10 22.96 2.12
CA VAL A 321 5.03 21.75 1.30
C VAL A 321 6.40 21.40 0.71
N ALA A 322 7.13 22.39 0.20
CA ALA A 322 8.48 22.19 -0.33
C ALA A 322 9.46 21.68 0.74
N ASP A 323 9.38 22.20 1.97
CA ASP A 323 10.21 21.75 3.09
C ASP A 323 9.84 20.32 3.54
N ILE A 324 8.55 19.98 3.62
CA ILE A 324 8.09 18.61 3.88
C ILE A 324 8.63 17.67 2.81
N ALA A 325 8.50 18.03 1.52
CA ALA A 325 8.98 17.22 0.40
C ALA A 325 10.48 16.98 0.48
N ARG A 326 11.28 18.04 0.64
CA ARG A 326 12.75 17.95 0.77
C ARG A 326 13.14 17.00 1.90
N ARG A 327 12.55 17.17 3.09
CA ARG A 327 12.85 16.34 4.26
C ARG A 327 12.43 14.89 4.07
N THR A 328 11.29 14.65 3.42
CA THR A 328 10.81 13.29 3.11
C THR A 328 11.78 12.58 2.18
N VAL A 329 12.16 13.23 1.08
CA VAL A 329 13.10 12.67 0.10
C VAL A 329 14.48 12.41 0.72
N THR A 330 15.01 13.37 1.50
CA THR A 330 16.31 13.22 2.16
C THR A 330 16.32 12.02 3.12
N ARG A 331 15.25 11.81 3.91
CA ARG A 331 15.16 10.68 4.85
C ARG A 331 14.95 9.36 4.15
N GLY A 332 14.10 9.36 3.12
CA GLY A 332 13.94 8.18 2.27
C GLY A 332 15.27 7.78 1.63
N ALA A 333 16.02 8.75 1.08
CA ALA A 333 17.34 8.52 0.52
C ALA A 333 18.33 7.99 1.58
N ALA A 334 18.39 8.60 2.77
CA ALA A 334 19.25 8.14 3.85
C ALA A 334 18.93 6.69 4.28
N PHE A 335 17.64 6.35 4.41
CA PHE A 335 17.20 4.99 4.71
C PHE A 335 17.62 4.02 3.60
N MET A 336 17.36 4.35 2.34
CA MET A 336 17.72 3.50 1.20
C MET A 336 19.25 3.34 1.07
N THR A 337 20.03 4.38 1.40
CA THR A 337 21.51 4.31 1.47
C THR A 337 21.96 3.35 2.57
N ALA A 338 21.41 3.45 3.75
CA ALA A 338 21.75 2.56 4.86
C ALA A 338 21.47 1.08 4.51
N VAL A 339 20.33 0.80 3.89
CA VAL A 339 19.99 -0.56 3.43
C VAL A 339 20.89 -0.99 2.28
N GLY A 340 21.17 -0.11 1.32
CA GLY A 340 22.09 -0.41 0.21
C GLY A 340 23.50 -0.75 0.68
N LEU A 341 24.02 0.00 1.67
CA LEU A 341 25.30 -0.32 2.32
C LEU A 341 25.27 -1.70 3.01
N LEU A 342 24.16 -2.03 3.69
CA LEU A 342 23.99 -3.34 4.31
C LEU A 342 24.02 -4.47 3.26
N TYR A 343 23.41 -4.28 2.09
CA TYR A 343 23.42 -5.26 1.00
C TYR A 343 24.81 -5.44 0.37
N ILE A 344 25.60 -4.36 0.29
CA ILE A 344 26.97 -4.40 -0.24
C ILE A 344 27.93 -5.05 0.75
N LEU A 345 27.87 -4.65 2.04
CA LEU A 345 28.82 -5.09 3.06
C LEU A 345 28.55 -6.50 3.56
N PHE A 346 27.27 -6.92 3.59
CA PHE A 346 26.85 -8.19 4.19
C PHE A 346 25.86 -8.97 3.31
N PRO A 347 26.17 -9.24 2.02
CA PRO A 347 25.21 -9.86 1.09
C PRO A 347 24.74 -11.24 1.54
N THR A 348 25.63 -12.09 2.03
CA THR A 348 25.30 -13.42 2.51
C THR A 348 24.42 -13.40 3.77
N LEU A 349 24.72 -12.52 4.73
CA LEU A 349 23.93 -12.35 5.95
C LEU A 349 22.49 -11.94 5.62
N VAL A 350 22.32 -11.05 4.65
CA VAL A 350 21.00 -10.53 4.23
C VAL A 350 20.20 -11.57 3.46
N LEU A 351 20.86 -12.39 2.62
CA LEU A 351 20.21 -13.43 1.84
C LEU A 351 19.86 -14.69 2.66
N THR A 352 20.70 -15.07 3.63
CA THR A 352 20.57 -16.31 4.39
C THR A 352 19.18 -16.60 4.94
N PRO A 353 18.45 -15.63 5.54
CA PRO A 353 17.10 -15.88 6.06
C PRO A 353 16.06 -16.24 5.00
N PHE A 354 16.31 -15.88 3.74
CA PHE A 354 15.39 -16.03 2.62
C PHE A 354 15.73 -17.18 1.68
N LEU A 355 16.91 -17.81 1.86
CA LEU A 355 17.34 -18.93 1.02
C LEU A 355 16.52 -20.20 1.23
N GLY A 356 15.95 -20.42 2.43
CA GLY A 356 15.16 -21.61 2.74
C GLY A 356 15.86 -22.90 2.31
N ASP A 357 15.20 -23.71 1.48
CA ASP A 357 15.73 -24.97 0.93
C ASP A 357 16.89 -24.77 -0.06
N HIS A 358 17.06 -23.55 -0.59
CA HIS A 358 18.16 -23.22 -1.52
C HIS A 358 19.48 -22.85 -0.84
N ARG A 359 19.56 -22.99 0.50
CA ARG A 359 20.74 -22.62 1.30
C ARG A 359 22.02 -23.35 0.85
N ASN A 360 21.90 -24.55 0.28
CA ASN A 360 22.98 -25.38 -0.21
C ASN A 360 23.16 -25.33 -1.75
N ASN A 361 22.42 -24.45 -2.45
CA ASN A 361 22.52 -24.31 -3.89
C ASN A 361 23.40 -23.11 -4.26
N PRO A 362 24.67 -23.32 -4.66
CA PRO A 362 25.60 -22.23 -4.94
C PRO A 362 25.19 -21.38 -6.15
N GLU A 363 24.48 -21.96 -7.14
CA GLU A 363 24.03 -21.24 -8.33
C GLU A 363 22.93 -20.21 -7.97
N VAL A 364 21.97 -20.58 -7.12
CA VAL A 364 20.93 -19.67 -6.64
C VAL A 364 21.53 -18.55 -5.80
N ILE A 365 22.50 -18.86 -4.94
CA ILE A 365 23.19 -17.87 -4.09
C ILE A 365 23.97 -16.87 -4.97
N ALA A 366 24.71 -17.37 -5.94
CA ALA A 366 25.49 -16.53 -6.86
C ALA A 366 24.56 -15.61 -7.70
N ALA A 367 23.48 -16.17 -8.25
CA ALA A 367 22.49 -15.42 -9.00
C ALA A 367 21.78 -14.36 -8.13
N ALA A 368 21.37 -14.72 -6.90
CA ALA A 368 20.75 -13.77 -5.97
C ALA A 368 21.72 -12.65 -5.54
N SER A 369 22.99 -12.97 -5.30
CA SER A 369 24.01 -11.98 -4.96
C SER A 369 24.27 -11.00 -6.10
N ALA A 370 24.28 -11.46 -7.36
CA ALA A 370 24.37 -10.59 -8.52
C ALA A 370 23.16 -9.66 -8.65
N LEU A 371 21.94 -10.16 -8.36
CA LEU A 371 20.72 -9.37 -8.41
C LEU A 371 20.62 -8.33 -7.29
N LEU A 372 21.34 -8.47 -6.16
CA LEU A 372 21.33 -7.48 -5.09
C LEU A 372 21.79 -6.09 -5.56
N CYS A 373 22.75 -6.00 -6.48
CA CYS A 373 23.16 -4.71 -7.04
C CYS A 373 22.02 -4.01 -7.77
N PHE A 374 21.22 -4.78 -8.53
CA PHE A 374 20.02 -4.24 -9.19
C PHE A 374 18.90 -3.91 -8.20
N ALA A 375 18.78 -4.69 -7.12
CA ALA A 375 17.84 -4.40 -6.03
C ALA A 375 18.15 -3.06 -5.36
N ILE A 376 19.43 -2.71 -5.17
CA ILE A 376 19.85 -1.39 -4.67
C ILE A 376 19.38 -0.28 -5.62
N ALA A 377 19.62 -0.40 -6.91
CA ALA A 377 19.14 0.57 -7.89
C ALA A 377 17.61 0.66 -7.91
N GLN A 378 16.93 -0.50 -7.89
CA GLN A 378 15.48 -0.58 -7.87
C GLN A 378 14.88 0.09 -6.63
N GLN A 379 15.44 -0.14 -5.44
CA GLN A 379 14.89 0.47 -4.21
C GLN A 379 14.99 2.00 -4.23
N TYR A 380 16.05 2.58 -4.84
CA TYR A 380 16.13 4.02 -5.04
C TYR A 380 15.07 4.52 -6.02
N CYS A 381 14.92 3.87 -7.16
CA CYS A 381 13.95 4.25 -8.18
C CYS A 381 12.51 4.10 -7.65
N LYS A 382 12.16 2.93 -7.13
CA LYS A 382 10.82 2.62 -6.63
C LYS A 382 10.49 3.37 -5.34
N GLY A 383 11.45 3.50 -4.42
CA GLY A 383 11.29 4.27 -3.19
C GLY A 383 11.05 5.75 -3.46
N SER A 384 11.87 6.36 -4.32
CA SER A 384 11.70 7.77 -4.71
C SER A 384 10.37 8.01 -5.40
N GLN A 385 9.96 7.12 -6.32
CA GLN A 385 8.64 7.16 -6.96
C GLN A 385 7.53 7.18 -5.92
N ASN A 386 7.56 6.25 -4.96
CA ASN A 386 6.50 6.14 -3.95
C ASN A 386 6.41 7.39 -3.08
N LEU A 387 7.55 7.94 -2.66
CA LEU A 387 7.61 9.20 -1.91
C LEU A 387 7.01 10.35 -2.72
N CYS A 388 7.36 10.49 -4.00
CA CYS A 388 6.84 11.53 -4.88
C CYS A 388 5.33 11.39 -5.14
N VAL A 389 4.84 10.16 -5.35
CA VAL A 389 3.40 9.87 -5.49
C VAL A 389 2.65 10.25 -4.22
N GLY A 390 3.22 9.95 -3.03
CA GLY A 390 2.65 10.34 -1.75
C GLY A 390 2.54 11.86 -1.58
N LEU A 391 3.59 12.59 -1.93
CA LEU A 391 3.61 14.06 -1.87
C LEU A 391 2.57 14.66 -2.82
N LEU A 392 2.47 14.16 -4.06
CA LEU A 392 1.50 14.62 -5.06
C LEU A 392 0.05 14.30 -4.63
N ARG A 393 -0.16 13.14 -4.00
CA ARG A 393 -1.45 12.78 -3.36
C ARG A 393 -1.80 13.77 -2.26
N GLY A 394 -0.81 14.19 -1.47
CA GLY A 394 -0.97 15.21 -0.42
C GLY A 394 -1.50 16.55 -0.95
N LEU A 395 -1.13 16.92 -2.17
CA LEU A 395 -1.66 18.08 -2.90
C LEU A 395 -3.04 17.84 -3.54
N GLY A 396 -3.59 16.62 -3.45
CA GLY A 396 -4.88 16.26 -4.06
C GLY A 396 -4.81 15.85 -5.54
N ASN A 397 -3.66 15.96 -6.20
CA ASN A 397 -3.50 15.61 -7.62
C ASN A 397 -3.12 14.13 -7.83
N THR A 398 -4.07 13.22 -7.60
CA THR A 398 -3.86 11.78 -7.75
C THR A 398 -3.84 11.32 -9.21
N LYS A 399 -4.50 12.06 -10.12
CA LYS A 399 -4.56 11.73 -11.54
C LYS A 399 -3.20 11.82 -12.22
N ALA A 400 -2.43 12.87 -11.94
CA ALA A 400 -1.08 13.01 -12.48
C ALA A 400 -0.16 11.87 -12.00
N GLY A 401 -0.29 11.43 -10.76
CA GLY A 401 0.40 10.24 -10.24
C GLY A 401 0.06 8.97 -11.02
N MET A 402 -1.23 8.72 -11.28
CA MET A 402 -1.70 7.60 -12.06
C MET A 402 -1.14 7.61 -13.50
N HIS A 403 -1.31 8.72 -14.23
CA HIS A 403 -0.83 8.81 -15.61
C HIS A 403 0.69 8.62 -15.71
N SER A 404 1.44 9.21 -14.79
CA SER A 404 2.89 9.04 -14.72
C SER A 404 3.29 7.58 -14.46
N THR A 405 2.56 6.88 -13.57
CA THR A 405 2.81 5.47 -13.27
C THR A 405 2.48 4.57 -14.46
N LEU A 406 1.32 4.78 -15.08
CA LEU A 406 0.94 4.02 -16.27
C LEU A 406 1.94 4.21 -17.42
N ALA A 407 2.34 5.46 -17.70
CA ALA A 407 3.34 5.76 -18.71
C ALA A 407 4.70 5.12 -18.39
N GLY A 408 5.21 5.30 -17.17
CA GLY A 408 6.50 4.73 -16.77
C GLY A 408 6.52 3.20 -16.79
N TYR A 409 5.43 2.55 -16.40
CA TYR A 409 5.39 1.08 -16.30
C TYR A 409 5.11 0.41 -17.64
N PHE A 410 4.06 0.84 -18.33
CA PHE A 410 3.58 0.14 -19.55
C PHE A 410 4.27 0.63 -20.81
N VAL A 411 4.63 1.93 -20.90
CA VAL A 411 5.29 2.49 -22.10
C VAL A 411 6.81 2.35 -22.02
N VAL A 412 7.41 2.43 -20.84
CA VAL A 412 8.87 2.36 -20.68
C VAL A 412 9.30 1.05 -20.02
N GLY A 413 8.75 0.71 -18.87
CA GLY A 413 9.20 -0.42 -18.05
C GLY A 413 9.08 -1.76 -18.75
N ILE A 414 7.88 -2.13 -19.22
CA ILE A 414 7.66 -3.42 -19.90
C ILE A 414 8.47 -3.53 -21.19
N PRO A 415 8.46 -2.56 -22.11
CA PRO A 415 9.29 -2.63 -23.31
C PRO A 415 10.78 -2.71 -22.99
N SER A 416 11.27 -1.97 -21.99
CA SER A 416 12.68 -2.04 -21.56
C SER A 416 13.05 -3.40 -20.98
N MET A 417 12.16 -4.03 -20.19
CA MET A 417 12.38 -5.39 -19.68
C MET A 417 12.57 -6.39 -20.85
N VAL A 418 11.69 -6.35 -21.84
CA VAL A 418 11.77 -7.24 -23.00
C VAL A 418 13.03 -6.95 -23.82
N LEU A 419 13.31 -5.68 -24.09
CA LEU A 419 14.50 -5.26 -24.87
C LEU A 419 15.80 -5.69 -24.18
N PHE A 420 15.95 -5.42 -22.89
CA PHE A 420 17.19 -5.74 -22.18
C PHE A 420 17.34 -7.24 -21.94
N ALA A 421 16.26 -7.94 -21.62
CA ALA A 421 16.31 -9.37 -21.34
C ALA A 421 16.57 -10.21 -22.60
N HIS A 422 15.87 -9.91 -23.71
CA HIS A 422 15.91 -10.71 -24.94
C HIS A 422 16.69 -10.02 -26.07
N GLY A 423 16.57 -8.69 -26.24
CA GLY A 423 17.23 -7.95 -27.28
C GLY A 423 18.72 -7.78 -27.05
N LEU A 424 19.15 -7.54 -25.81
CA LEU A 424 20.55 -7.40 -25.40
C LEU A 424 21.10 -8.66 -24.71
N ASP A 425 20.34 -9.74 -24.63
CA ASP A 425 20.67 -11.02 -24.00
C ASP A 425 21.17 -10.89 -22.54
N LEU A 426 20.71 -9.86 -21.84
CA LEU A 426 21.05 -9.66 -20.42
C LEU A 426 20.24 -10.56 -19.48
N ARG A 427 19.28 -11.32 -20.01
CA ARG A 427 18.46 -12.29 -19.26
C ARG A 427 17.85 -11.71 -17.97
N GLY A 428 18.02 -12.38 -16.83
CA GLY A 428 17.50 -11.95 -15.53
C GLY A 428 17.88 -10.51 -15.12
N PRO A 429 19.16 -10.11 -15.16
CA PRO A 429 19.59 -8.73 -14.95
C PRO A 429 18.89 -7.70 -15.85
N GLY A 430 18.60 -8.08 -17.12
CA GLY A 430 17.88 -7.22 -18.07
C GLY A 430 16.46 -6.89 -17.60
N ILE A 431 15.75 -7.84 -16.99
CA ILE A 431 14.40 -7.61 -16.43
C ILE A 431 14.49 -6.59 -15.28
N TRP A 432 15.46 -6.74 -14.38
CA TRP A 432 15.65 -5.82 -13.26
C TRP A 432 16.02 -4.41 -13.73
N LEU A 433 16.87 -4.28 -14.74
CA LEU A 433 17.18 -2.99 -15.37
C LEU A 433 15.94 -2.34 -15.97
N GLY A 434 15.11 -3.11 -16.70
CA GLY A 434 13.86 -2.61 -17.26
C GLY A 434 12.89 -2.14 -16.21
N LEU A 435 12.78 -2.85 -15.07
CA LEU A 435 12.03 -2.39 -13.91
C LEU A 435 12.56 -1.06 -13.36
N CYS A 436 13.89 -0.94 -13.21
CA CYS A 436 14.53 0.30 -12.76
C CYS A 436 14.22 1.48 -13.70
N MET A 437 14.26 1.26 -15.02
CA MET A 437 13.91 2.27 -16.02
C MET A 437 12.46 2.73 -15.90
N GLY A 438 11.52 1.80 -15.71
CA GLY A 438 10.10 2.11 -15.50
C GLY A 438 9.87 2.94 -14.24
N PHE A 439 10.45 2.54 -13.11
CA PHE A 439 10.36 3.27 -11.86
C PHE A 439 11.04 4.63 -11.89
N ALA A 440 12.23 4.72 -12.49
CA ALA A 440 12.97 5.97 -12.66
C ALA A 440 12.18 6.97 -13.51
N THR A 441 11.64 6.52 -14.65
CA THR A 441 10.80 7.34 -15.53
C THR A 441 9.57 7.85 -14.78
N THR A 442 8.88 6.98 -14.04
CA THR A 442 7.75 7.38 -13.21
C THR A 442 8.17 8.44 -12.18
N THR A 443 9.30 8.25 -11.51
CA THR A 443 9.84 9.22 -10.54
C THR A 443 10.02 10.59 -11.16
N VAL A 444 10.64 10.67 -12.33
CA VAL A 444 10.88 11.93 -13.05
C VAL A 444 9.57 12.60 -13.44
N LEU A 445 8.61 11.85 -13.99
CA LEU A 445 7.31 12.36 -14.39
C LEU A 445 6.50 12.88 -13.20
N VAL A 446 6.43 12.11 -12.12
CA VAL A 446 5.72 12.50 -10.89
C VAL A 446 6.38 13.72 -10.24
N TRP A 447 7.72 13.79 -10.22
CA TRP A 447 8.44 14.93 -9.66
C TRP A 447 8.22 16.21 -10.47
N ARG A 448 8.17 16.11 -11.81
CA ARG A 448 7.80 17.23 -12.69
C ARG A 448 6.37 17.71 -12.39
N SER A 449 5.42 16.79 -12.29
CA SER A 449 4.03 17.08 -11.95
C SER A 449 3.90 17.73 -10.58
N PHE A 450 4.65 17.24 -9.58
CA PHE A 450 4.68 17.83 -8.24
C PHE A 450 5.19 19.26 -8.23
N ARG A 451 6.31 19.54 -8.95
CA ARG A 451 6.84 20.91 -9.08
C ARG A 451 5.86 21.86 -9.77
N GLN A 452 5.16 21.37 -10.82
CA GLN A 452 4.15 22.17 -11.52
C GLN A 452 2.97 22.49 -10.61
N GLU A 453 2.51 21.51 -9.81
CA GLU A 453 1.40 21.70 -8.88
C GLU A 453 1.73 22.74 -7.79
N ILE A 454 2.93 22.66 -7.20
CA ILE A 454 3.37 23.67 -6.23
C ILE A 454 3.40 25.07 -6.86
N ARG A 455 3.92 25.21 -8.09
CA ARG A 455 3.99 26.53 -8.77
C ARG A 455 2.60 27.11 -9.03
N LYS A 456 1.63 26.26 -9.46
CA LYS A 456 0.23 26.70 -9.66
C LYS A 456 -0.36 27.20 -8.34
N THR A 457 -0.26 26.40 -7.31
CA THR A 457 -0.83 26.71 -5.99
C THR A 457 -0.17 27.96 -5.37
N SER A 458 1.13 28.19 -5.57
CA SER A 458 1.82 29.41 -5.12
C SER A 458 1.42 30.64 -5.95
N GLY A 459 1.27 30.50 -7.27
CA GLY A 459 0.84 31.61 -8.15
C GLY A 459 -0.60 32.07 -7.90
N ASP A 460 -1.51 31.15 -7.55
CA ASP A 460 -2.88 31.50 -7.17
C ASP A 460 -2.96 32.27 -5.84
N HIS A 461 -1.94 32.20 -4.99
CA HIS A 461 -1.85 32.98 -3.74
C HIS A 461 -1.25 34.36 -3.93
N GLU A 462 -0.46 34.58 -4.99
CA GLU A 462 0.13 35.88 -5.30
C GLU A 462 -0.83 36.82 -6.07
N MET A 463 -1.96 36.29 -6.59
CA MET A 463 -2.98 37.13 -7.24
C MET A 463 -3.80 37.91 -6.19
N PRO A 464 -3.95 39.24 -6.33
CA PRO A 464 -4.75 40.05 -5.41
C PRO A 464 -6.17 39.55 -5.32
N THR A 465 -6.75 39.59 -4.11
CA THR A 465 -8.11 39.12 -3.76
C THR A 465 -9.25 39.70 -4.61
N GLY A 466 -9.01 40.70 -5.45
CA GLY A 466 -9.98 41.28 -6.37
C GLY A 466 -10.29 40.45 -7.64
N ALA A 467 -9.44 39.48 -8.01
CA ALA A 467 -9.62 38.70 -9.23
C ALA A 467 -10.39 37.38 -9.02
N ARG A 468 -10.68 36.98 -7.77
CA ARG A 468 -11.37 35.71 -7.46
C ARG A 468 -12.89 35.75 -7.69
N ALA A 469 -13.51 36.90 -7.88
CA ALA A 469 -14.98 37.03 -8.02
C ALA A 469 -15.50 36.82 -9.44
N GLY A 470 -14.64 36.65 -10.46
CA GLY A 470 -15.07 36.63 -11.89
C GLY A 470 -15.06 35.25 -12.58
N GLY A 471 -14.62 34.17 -11.92
CA GLY A 471 -14.26 32.89 -12.58
C GLY A 471 -15.26 31.73 -12.48
N HIS A 472 -16.43 31.89 -11.87
CA HIS A 472 -17.41 30.80 -11.70
C HIS A 472 -18.72 30.94 -12.51
N ALA A 473 -18.70 31.71 -13.61
CA ALA A 473 -19.80 31.73 -14.58
C ALA A 473 -19.25 31.42 -15.98
N ARG A 474 -19.03 30.12 -16.26
CA ARG A 474 -19.13 29.50 -17.61
C ARG A 474 -19.03 27.97 -17.50
#